data_f5ce7b8457f527c0ffd3f9c4f7bfc12b
#
_entry.id   f5ce7b8457f527c0ffd3f9c4f7bfc12b
#
_cell.length_a   1.000
_cell.length_b   1.000
_cell.length_c   1.000
_cell.angle_alpha   90.00
_cell.angle_beta   90.00
_cell.angle_gamma   90.00
#
_symmetry.space_group_name_H-M   'P 1'
#
loop_
_entity.id
_entity.type
_entity.pdbx_description
1 polymer ?
#
loop_
_entity_poly.entity_id
_entity_poly.type
_entity_poly.pdbx_seq_one_letter_code
_entity_poly.pdbx_strand_id
1 'polypeptide(L)'
;MKKTKAETPAENLQEPKAWADGIPVYCSHDAIVAVADLIPNPDNPNRHPAEQVKKLGAVIRGNGWRQPITVSTRSGMIVKGHGRLLAAELEELTEAPVDYQNYESEAAELADLWADNYIAELAETDQELAAKLLAGIQSAGAPLELAGSSQEEYDSIVDALTAGSDDEDSEDPDDESEDPDDEAGEVPEDPVTQRGDLWILGRHRVLCGDCTMKADRDLLLDGAEPEVLLTDPPYCSGGQKESSKSTGSIGTVRKDGKQPMIANDILSTRGYQNLIAAALKDLPCLFAYVFTDWRMWVYLFDLVEAAGYGVKSMIVWDKGTPGMGIGWRSQHEIIMFAARASTHFDGHKGYGNVLSVQRSGNSLHPTQKPLELLSDVVDNMEWATGFYDPFGGSGTTLIACEDQGATAYVMELTPGYTDVIVERYIRHTGRNNVKCIRNGKELSRDEIAPLLARAAEGGEDG
;
A
#
# COMPACT_ATOMS: atom_id res chain seq x y z
N MET A 1 1.40 18.09 40.87
CA MET A 1 0.05 17.46 40.94
C MET A 1 0.23 15.97 40.77
N LYS A 2 -0.10 15.19 41.80
CA LYS A 2 0.03 13.73 41.80
C LYS A 2 -1.02 13.11 40.89
N LYS A 3 -0.59 12.35 39.85
CA LYS A 3 -1.49 11.52 39.04
C LYS A 3 -2.00 10.39 39.96
N THR A 4 -3.28 10.43 40.27
CA THR A 4 -3.98 9.31 40.92
C THR A 4 -3.99 8.13 39.95
N LYS A 5 -3.44 6.99 40.40
CA LYS A 5 -3.62 5.68 39.74
C LYS A 5 -5.12 5.42 39.66
N ALA A 6 -5.61 5.12 38.46
CA ALA A 6 -6.94 4.56 38.28
C ALA A 6 -6.95 3.19 38.99
N GLU A 7 -7.84 3.03 39.95
CA GLU A 7 -8.13 1.74 40.57
C GLU A 7 -8.73 0.84 39.50
N THR A 8 -8.21 -0.36 39.40
CA THR A 8 -8.75 -1.46 38.59
C THR A 8 -10.19 -1.71 39.08
N PRO A 9 -11.23 -1.70 38.20
CA PRO A 9 -12.57 -2.06 38.65
C PRO A 9 -12.55 -3.52 39.14
N ALA A 10 -12.89 -3.72 40.40
CA ALA A 10 -13.14 -5.04 40.95
C ALA A 10 -14.25 -5.76 40.14
N GLU A 11 -14.03 -7.02 39.89
CA GLU A 11 -14.92 -8.08 39.45
C GLU A 11 -16.45 -7.73 39.49
N ASN A 12 -16.93 -7.02 38.49
CA ASN A 12 -18.33 -7.01 38.12
C ASN A 12 -18.54 -8.08 37.05
N LEU A 13 -18.57 -9.34 37.47
CA LEU A 13 -19.12 -10.40 36.63
C LEU A 13 -20.55 -10.01 36.27
N GLN A 14 -20.75 -9.56 35.02
CA GLN A 14 -22.07 -9.20 34.52
C GLN A 14 -22.96 -10.46 34.58
N GLU A 15 -23.97 -10.45 35.37
CA GLU A 15 -24.94 -11.57 35.43
C GLU A 15 -25.61 -11.72 34.05
N PRO A 16 -25.82 -12.96 33.57
CA PRO A 16 -26.55 -13.18 32.34
C PRO A 16 -27.97 -12.61 32.42
N LYS A 17 -28.45 -11.97 31.36
CA LYS A 17 -29.83 -11.46 31.30
C LYS A 17 -30.85 -12.58 31.14
N ALA A 18 -30.43 -13.67 30.50
CA ALA A 18 -31.22 -14.89 30.30
C ALA A 18 -30.31 -16.09 30.06
N TRP A 19 -30.91 -17.24 29.85
CA TRP A 19 -30.26 -18.50 29.48
C TRP A 19 -30.98 -19.11 28.29
N ALA A 20 -30.23 -19.62 27.28
CA ALA A 20 -30.73 -20.37 26.15
C ALA A 20 -29.95 -21.67 26.06
N ASP A 21 -30.57 -22.82 26.22
CA ASP A 21 -29.92 -24.15 26.30
C ASP A 21 -28.74 -24.24 27.27
N GLY A 22 -28.85 -23.57 28.41
CA GLY A 22 -27.78 -23.52 29.42
C GLY A 22 -26.61 -22.63 29.02
N ILE A 23 -26.66 -21.93 27.90
CA ILE A 23 -25.69 -20.92 27.46
C ILE A 23 -26.13 -19.55 27.98
N PRO A 24 -25.22 -18.77 28.61
CA PRO A 24 -25.62 -17.47 29.16
C PRO A 24 -25.85 -16.45 28.02
N VAL A 25 -26.88 -15.62 28.17
CA VAL A 25 -27.23 -14.54 27.26
C VAL A 25 -26.95 -13.21 27.91
N TYR A 26 -25.94 -12.49 27.39
CA TYR A 26 -25.52 -11.19 27.89
C TYR A 26 -26.03 -10.02 27.04
N CYS A 27 -26.39 -10.27 25.78
CA CYS A 27 -26.92 -9.24 24.89
C CYS A 27 -28.31 -8.80 25.29
N SER A 28 -28.74 -7.60 24.90
CA SER A 28 -30.12 -7.20 24.92
C SER A 28 -30.91 -8.02 23.88
N HIS A 29 -32.08 -8.47 24.21
CA HIS A 29 -32.96 -9.27 23.38
C HIS A 29 -34.40 -9.08 23.86
N ASP A 30 -35.37 -9.32 23.00
CA ASP A 30 -36.80 -9.25 23.32
C ASP A 30 -37.30 -10.58 23.80
N ALA A 31 -36.82 -11.68 23.24
CA ALA A 31 -37.28 -13.03 23.60
C ALA A 31 -36.17 -14.08 23.41
N ILE A 32 -36.35 -15.21 24.12
CA ILE A 32 -35.69 -16.48 23.80
C ILE A 32 -36.68 -17.30 22.99
N VAL A 33 -36.36 -17.72 21.80
CA VAL A 33 -37.24 -18.44 20.88
C VAL A 33 -36.62 -19.77 20.44
N ALA A 34 -37.46 -20.70 20.01
CA ALA A 34 -36.95 -21.94 19.44
C ALA A 34 -36.22 -21.68 18.13
N VAL A 35 -35.05 -22.28 17.98
CA VAL A 35 -34.22 -22.17 16.75
C VAL A 35 -35.01 -22.66 15.52
N ALA A 36 -35.85 -23.68 15.69
CA ALA A 36 -36.72 -24.23 14.65
C ALA A 36 -37.81 -23.25 14.15
N ASP A 37 -38.12 -22.21 14.92
CA ASP A 37 -39.14 -21.21 14.55
C ASP A 37 -38.54 -20.01 13.79
N LEU A 38 -37.20 -19.96 13.68
CA LEU A 38 -36.50 -18.89 13.00
C LEU A 38 -36.49 -19.12 11.48
N ILE A 39 -36.93 -18.13 10.73
CA ILE A 39 -37.05 -18.20 9.28
C ILE A 39 -35.90 -17.41 8.63
N PRO A 40 -34.92 -18.08 8.00
CA PRO A 40 -33.87 -17.38 7.27
C PRO A 40 -34.45 -16.62 6.07
N ASN A 41 -33.89 -15.42 5.79
CA ASN A 41 -34.32 -14.65 4.62
C ASN A 41 -33.68 -15.23 3.36
N PRO A 42 -34.48 -15.65 2.35
CA PRO A 42 -33.98 -16.23 1.11
C PRO A 42 -33.18 -15.21 0.24
N ASP A 43 -33.41 -13.92 0.45
CA ASP A 43 -32.72 -12.84 -0.26
C ASP A 43 -31.38 -12.45 0.40
N ASN A 44 -30.95 -13.15 1.46
CA ASN A 44 -29.64 -12.95 2.05
C ASN A 44 -28.53 -13.34 1.06
N PRO A 45 -27.69 -12.38 0.60
CA PRO A 45 -26.64 -12.68 -0.37
C PRO A 45 -25.45 -13.44 0.22
N ASN A 46 -25.26 -13.41 1.55
CA ASN A 46 -24.10 -13.98 2.19
C ASN A 46 -24.20 -15.49 2.35
N ARG A 47 -23.15 -16.18 1.89
CA ARG A 47 -22.92 -17.59 2.12
C ARG A 47 -21.91 -17.76 3.24
N HIS A 48 -22.27 -18.50 4.27
CA HIS A 48 -21.41 -18.76 5.41
C HIS A 48 -20.64 -20.08 5.20
N PRO A 49 -19.30 -20.05 5.03
CA PRO A 49 -18.49 -21.25 4.96
C PRO A 49 -18.60 -22.08 6.25
N ALA A 50 -18.51 -23.40 6.14
CA ALA A 50 -18.64 -24.29 7.30
C ALA A 50 -17.63 -23.98 8.42
N GLU A 51 -16.43 -23.52 8.07
CA GLU A 51 -15.41 -23.11 9.02
C GLU A 51 -15.84 -21.87 9.83
N GLN A 52 -16.40 -20.83 9.16
CA GLN A 52 -16.93 -19.66 9.85
C GLN A 52 -18.06 -20.02 10.81
N VAL A 53 -18.98 -20.89 10.37
CA VAL A 53 -20.11 -21.36 11.19
C VAL A 53 -19.59 -22.09 12.44
N LYS A 54 -18.58 -22.94 12.28
CA LYS A 54 -17.93 -23.65 13.39
C LYS A 54 -17.29 -22.70 14.38
N LYS A 55 -16.58 -21.67 13.91
CA LYS A 55 -15.98 -20.62 14.77
C LYS A 55 -17.05 -19.85 15.55
N LEU A 56 -18.14 -19.47 14.89
CA LEU A 56 -19.27 -18.81 15.56
C LEU A 56 -19.89 -19.70 16.65
N GLY A 57 -20.05 -21.00 16.37
CA GLY A 57 -20.52 -21.98 17.35
C GLY A 57 -19.61 -22.05 18.59
N ALA A 58 -18.31 -22.16 18.40
CA ALA A 58 -17.33 -22.18 19.49
C ALA A 58 -17.37 -20.90 20.33
N VAL A 59 -17.50 -19.74 19.68
CA VAL A 59 -17.62 -18.43 20.36
C VAL A 59 -18.92 -18.35 21.19
N ILE A 60 -20.05 -18.81 20.65
CA ILE A 60 -21.33 -18.83 21.37
C ILE A 60 -21.24 -19.74 22.58
N ARG A 61 -20.67 -20.93 22.44
CA ARG A 61 -20.55 -21.87 23.58
C ARG A 61 -19.58 -21.34 24.66
N GLY A 62 -18.46 -20.76 24.27
CA GLY A 62 -17.46 -20.31 25.21
C GLY A 62 -17.76 -18.97 25.89
N ASN A 63 -18.27 -17.99 25.12
CA ASN A 63 -18.51 -16.62 25.59
C ASN A 63 -19.99 -16.31 25.92
N GLY A 64 -20.87 -17.24 25.61
CA GLY A 64 -22.34 -16.97 25.64
C GLY A 64 -22.79 -16.09 24.46
N TRP A 65 -24.08 -15.85 24.44
CA TRP A 65 -24.69 -14.98 23.44
C TRP A 65 -24.39 -13.51 23.73
N ARG A 66 -23.54 -12.91 22.93
CA ARG A 66 -23.15 -11.48 23.02
C ARG A 66 -23.93 -10.60 22.04
N GLN A 67 -24.55 -11.19 21.04
CA GLN A 67 -25.44 -10.53 20.07
C GLN A 67 -26.66 -11.42 19.78
N PRO A 68 -27.89 -10.87 19.66
CA PRO A 68 -29.09 -11.63 19.32
C PRO A 68 -29.14 -11.90 17.80
N ILE A 69 -30.12 -12.71 17.40
CA ILE A 69 -30.56 -12.81 16.00
C ILE A 69 -31.67 -11.76 15.84
N THR A 70 -31.56 -10.90 14.81
CA THR A 70 -32.55 -9.87 14.53
C THR A 70 -33.60 -10.38 13.57
N VAL A 71 -34.85 -10.31 13.96
CA VAL A 71 -36.03 -10.77 13.18
C VAL A 71 -36.94 -9.58 12.88
N SER A 72 -37.35 -9.46 11.63
CA SER A 72 -38.34 -8.45 11.21
C SER A 72 -39.72 -8.79 11.72
N THR A 73 -40.38 -7.83 12.37
CA THR A 73 -41.79 -7.98 12.74
C THR A 73 -42.71 -7.86 11.51
N ARG A 74 -42.24 -7.32 10.41
CA ARG A 74 -42.97 -7.16 9.14
C ARG A 74 -43.06 -8.47 8.35
N SER A 75 -41.92 -9.11 8.09
CA SER A 75 -41.84 -10.34 7.28
C SER A 75 -41.80 -11.61 8.13
N GLY A 76 -41.43 -11.52 9.39
CA GLY A 76 -41.12 -12.66 10.25
C GLY A 76 -39.80 -13.32 9.96
N MET A 77 -38.99 -12.77 9.03
CA MET A 77 -37.72 -13.36 8.61
C MET A 77 -36.53 -12.72 9.32
N ILE A 78 -35.43 -13.44 9.36
CA ILE A 78 -34.16 -12.94 9.89
C ILE A 78 -33.62 -11.83 8.97
N VAL A 79 -33.23 -10.71 9.56
CA VAL A 79 -32.52 -9.61 8.87
C VAL A 79 -31.05 -9.64 9.19
N LYS A 80 -30.65 -9.95 10.44
CA LYS A 80 -29.24 -10.03 10.86
C LYS A 80 -29.00 -11.29 11.68
N GLY A 81 -27.83 -11.91 11.46
CA GLY A 81 -27.40 -13.05 12.24
C GLY A 81 -27.73 -14.42 11.64
N HIS A 82 -27.82 -14.52 10.31
CA HIS A 82 -27.96 -15.81 9.61
C HIS A 82 -26.84 -16.79 9.97
N GLY A 83 -25.56 -16.30 10.07
CA GLY A 83 -24.45 -17.13 10.53
C GLY A 83 -24.62 -17.65 11.95
N ARG A 84 -25.27 -16.87 12.85
CA ARG A 84 -25.56 -17.30 14.23
C ARG A 84 -26.67 -18.37 14.27
N LEU A 85 -27.65 -18.27 13.36
CA LEU A 85 -28.65 -19.34 13.19
C LEU A 85 -27.96 -20.64 12.78
N LEU A 86 -27.14 -20.60 11.72
CA LEU A 86 -26.38 -21.78 11.24
C LEU A 86 -25.47 -22.37 12.32
N ALA A 87 -24.84 -21.50 13.11
CA ALA A 87 -24.00 -21.92 14.22
C ALA A 87 -24.83 -22.60 15.34
N ALA A 88 -26.01 -22.06 15.66
CA ALA A 88 -26.94 -22.69 16.61
C ALA A 88 -27.41 -24.06 16.13
N GLU A 89 -27.72 -24.19 14.84
CA GLU A 89 -28.11 -25.46 14.22
C GLU A 89 -26.97 -26.48 14.25
N LEU A 90 -25.72 -26.05 13.90
CA LEU A 90 -24.54 -26.90 13.93
C LEU A 90 -24.24 -27.41 15.33
N GLU A 91 -24.42 -26.56 16.33
CA GLU A 91 -24.22 -26.87 17.76
C GLU A 91 -25.40 -27.55 18.44
N GLU A 92 -26.41 -27.92 17.66
CA GLU A 92 -27.63 -28.58 18.13
C GLU A 92 -28.37 -27.80 19.24
N LEU A 93 -28.29 -26.45 19.17
CA LEU A 93 -29.02 -25.60 20.11
C LEU A 93 -30.49 -25.54 19.74
N THR A 94 -31.35 -25.55 20.74
CA THR A 94 -32.81 -25.52 20.54
C THR A 94 -33.43 -24.14 20.78
N GLU A 95 -32.66 -23.23 21.43
CA GLU A 95 -33.08 -21.88 21.78
C GLU A 95 -32.06 -20.83 21.39
N ALA A 96 -32.50 -19.65 20.97
CA ALA A 96 -31.67 -18.50 20.66
C ALA A 96 -32.30 -17.17 21.09
N PRO A 97 -31.49 -16.16 21.49
CA PRO A 97 -32.01 -14.82 21.78
C PRO A 97 -32.33 -14.07 20.48
N VAL A 98 -33.51 -13.42 20.49
CA VAL A 98 -33.99 -12.65 19.34
C VAL A 98 -34.29 -11.22 19.74
N ASP A 99 -33.96 -10.30 18.84
CA ASP A 99 -34.31 -8.89 18.83
C ASP A 99 -35.31 -8.63 17.70
N TYR A 100 -36.47 -8.12 17.99
CA TYR A 100 -37.51 -7.86 17.00
C TYR A 100 -37.46 -6.43 16.51
N GLN A 101 -37.17 -6.25 15.21
CA GLN A 101 -37.12 -4.93 14.57
C GLN A 101 -38.33 -4.70 13.65
N ASN A 102 -38.87 -3.48 13.70
CA ASN A 102 -39.94 -3.07 12.82
C ASN A 102 -39.41 -2.22 11.65
N TYR A 103 -39.86 -2.53 10.44
CA TYR A 103 -39.48 -1.81 9.22
C TYR A 103 -40.73 -1.18 8.57
N GLU A 104 -40.56 0.08 8.14
CA GLU A 104 -41.64 0.84 7.50
C GLU A 104 -42.03 0.26 6.12
N SER A 105 -41.10 -0.43 5.44
CA SER A 105 -41.30 -1.00 4.11
C SER A 105 -40.39 -2.21 3.89
N GLU A 106 -40.70 -2.98 2.85
CA GLU A 106 -39.86 -4.07 2.37
C GLU A 106 -38.48 -3.55 1.91
N ALA A 107 -38.48 -2.40 1.24
CA ALA A 107 -37.21 -1.77 0.81
C ALA A 107 -36.32 -1.38 1.99
N ALA A 108 -36.87 -0.90 3.09
CA ALA A 108 -36.14 -0.57 4.32
C ALA A 108 -35.56 -1.83 4.98
N GLU A 109 -36.32 -2.93 5.01
CA GLU A 109 -35.85 -4.20 5.53
C GLU A 109 -34.73 -4.81 4.68
N LEU A 110 -34.88 -4.81 3.34
CA LEU A 110 -33.85 -5.27 2.42
C LEU A 110 -32.58 -4.39 2.46
N ALA A 111 -32.78 -3.08 2.64
CA ALA A 111 -31.63 -2.16 2.78
C ALA A 111 -30.82 -2.44 4.06
N ASP A 112 -31.49 -2.76 5.17
CA ASP A 112 -30.81 -3.10 6.42
C ASP A 112 -30.15 -4.50 6.35
N LEU A 113 -30.80 -5.46 5.69
CA LEU A 113 -30.20 -6.78 5.38
C LEU A 113 -28.90 -6.63 4.56
N TRP A 114 -28.90 -5.78 3.54
CA TRP A 114 -27.73 -5.52 2.72
C TRP A 114 -26.63 -4.78 3.48
N ALA A 115 -27.02 -3.71 4.22
CA ALA A 115 -26.07 -2.85 4.92
C ALA A 115 -25.28 -3.59 6.01
N ASP A 116 -25.93 -4.48 6.78
CA ASP A 116 -25.26 -5.28 7.81
C ASP A 116 -24.12 -6.13 7.25
N ASN A 117 -24.34 -6.69 6.08
CA ASN A 117 -23.36 -7.54 5.41
C ASN A 117 -22.26 -6.70 4.72
N TYR A 118 -22.67 -5.74 3.91
CA TYR A 118 -21.76 -4.97 3.06
C TYR A 118 -20.83 -4.03 3.84
N ILE A 119 -21.37 -3.32 4.85
CA ILE A 119 -20.55 -2.37 5.64
C ILE A 119 -19.51 -3.11 6.48
N ALA A 120 -19.85 -4.28 7.02
CA ALA A 120 -18.90 -5.09 7.78
C ALA A 120 -17.70 -5.56 6.91
N GLU A 121 -17.93 -5.83 5.62
CA GLU A 121 -16.89 -6.23 4.68
C GLU A 121 -15.95 -5.07 4.27
N LEU A 122 -16.36 -3.81 4.48
CA LEU A 122 -15.52 -2.65 4.20
C LEU A 122 -14.50 -2.34 5.32
N ALA A 123 -14.64 -2.99 6.48
CA ALA A 123 -13.72 -2.79 7.59
C ALA A 123 -12.38 -3.49 7.32
N GLU A 124 -11.29 -2.75 7.49
CA GLU A 124 -9.93 -3.27 7.41
C GLU A 124 -9.44 -3.62 8.82
N THR A 125 -8.79 -4.77 8.95
CA THR A 125 -8.23 -5.21 10.22
C THR A 125 -6.79 -4.73 10.34
N ASP A 126 -6.53 -3.91 11.36
CA ASP A 126 -5.16 -3.59 11.79
C ASP A 126 -4.51 -4.84 12.41
N GLN A 127 -3.52 -5.39 11.71
CA GLN A 127 -2.90 -6.66 12.08
C GLN A 127 -2.08 -6.55 13.36
N GLU A 128 -1.45 -5.40 13.64
CA GLU A 128 -0.68 -5.19 14.88
C GLU A 128 -1.62 -5.16 16.10
N LEU A 129 -2.72 -4.44 15.98
CA LEU A 129 -3.74 -4.42 17.02
C LEU A 129 -4.40 -5.78 17.19
N ALA A 130 -4.64 -6.51 16.10
CA ALA A 130 -5.16 -7.88 16.13
C ALA A 130 -4.21 -8.83 16.87
N ALA A 131 -2.93 -8.83 16.51
CA ALA A 131 -1.91 -9.65 17.19
C ALA A 131 -1.81 -9.29 18.67
N LYS A 132 -1.76 -7.99 19.00
CA LYS A 132 -1.70 -7.52 20.38
C LYS A 132 -2.93 -7.93 21.19
N LEU A 133 -4.11 -7.88 20.58
CA LEU A 133 -5.36 -8.31 21.21
C LEU A 133 -5.34 -9.81 21.47
N LEU A 134 -4.97 -10.63 20.49
CA LEU A 134 -4.90 -12.08 20.60
C LEU A 134 -3.83 -12.51 21.60
N ALA A 135 -2.65 -11.87 21.60
CA ALA A 135 -1.61 -12.07 22.62
C ALA A 135 -2.12 -11.74 24.03
N GLY A 136 -2.90 -10.66 24.16
CA GLY A 136 -3.54 -10.29 25.43
C GLY A 136 -4.51 -11.35 25.94
N ILE A 137 -5.32 -11.92 25.04
CA ILE A 137 -6.27 -13.01 25.36
C ILE A 137 -5.51 -14.25 25.84
N GLN A 138 -4.46 -14.65 25.12
CA GLN A 138 -3.63 -15.79 25.45
C GLN A 138 -2.88 -15.59 26.78
N SER A 139 -2.31 -14.38 26.99
CA SER A 139 -1.62 -14.03 28.26
C SER A 139 -2.55 -14.02 29.46
N ALA A 140 -3.83 -13.74 29.25
CA ALA A 140 -4.87 -13.83 30.25
C ALA A 140 -5.36 -15.29 30.51
N GLY A 141 -4.77 -16.28 29.81
CA GLY A 141 -5.09 -17.69 29.94
C GLY A 141 -6.40 -18.13 29.27
N ALA A 142 -6.96 -17.29 28.38
CA ALA A 142 -8.14 -17.62 27.60
C ALA A 142 -7.74 -18.26 26.26
N PRO A 143 -8.43 -19.32 25.80
CA PRO A 143 -8.16 -19.90 24.49
C PRO A 143 -8.60 -18.97 23.36
N LEU A 144 -7.82 -18.96 22.25
CA LEU A 144 -8.05 -18.07 21.09
C LEU A 144 -9.37 -18.37 20.36
N GLU A 145 -9.87 -19.59 20.48
CA GLU A 145 -11.15 -20.01 19.91
C GLU A 145 -12.32 -19.17 20.48
N LEU A 146 -12.18 -18.62 21.68
CA LEU A 146 -13.18 -17.69 22.25
C LEU A 146 -13.23 -16.34 21.50
N ALA A 147 -12.14 -15.99 20.78
CA ALA A 147 -12.09 -14.85 19.89
C ALA A 147 -12.47 -15.22 18.44
N GLY A 148 -12.78 -16.49 18.17
CA GLY A 148 -13.02 -16.98 16.81
C GLY A 148 -11.75 -17.19 15.99
N SER A 149 -10.57 -17.18 16.64
CA SER A 149 -9.28 -17.39 16.02
C SER A 149 -8.66 -18.72 16.46
N SER A 150 -7.84 -19.30 15.60
CA SER A 150 -7.00 -20.47 15.94
C SER A 150 -5.58 -20.05 16.31
N GLN A 151 -4.82 -20.97 16.90
CA GLN A 151 -3.39 -20.75 17.13
C GLN A 151 -2.63 -20.54 15.82
N GLU A 152 -2.99 -21.27 14.77
CA GLU A 152 -2.38 -21.14 13.45
C GLU A 152 -2.63 -19.76 12.83
N GLU A 153 -3.83 -19.19 13.02
CA GLU A 153 -4.16 -17.84 12.56
C GLU A 153 -3.41 -16.77 13.36
N TYR A 154 -3.30 -16.94 14.66
CA TYR A 154 -2.50 -16.07 15.51
C TYR A 154 -1.01 -16.13 15.13
N ASP A 155 -0.46 -17.33 14.97
CA ASP A 155 0.94 -17.52 14.56
C ASP A 155 1.16 -16.91 13.18
N SER A 156 0.20 -17.06 12.25
CA SER A 156 0.27 -16.42 10.93
C SER A 156 0.25 -14.90 10.98
N ILE A 157 -0.53 -14.31 11.90
CA ILE A 157 -0.55 -12.85 12.12
C ILE A 157 0.79 -12.40 12.73
N VAL A 158 1.28 -13.13 13.74
CA VAL A 158 2.57 -12.84 14.38
C VAL A 158 3.72 -13.05 13.38
N ASP A 159 3.72 -14.14 12.62
CA ASP A 159 4.71 -14.41 11.59
C ASP A 159 4.69 -13.33 10.48
N ALA A 160 3.53 -12.86 10.11
CA ALA A 160 3.39 -11.76 9.16
C ALA A 160 3.93 -10.43 9.73
N LEU A 161 3.74 -10.18 11.02
CA LEU A 161 4.25 -9.00 11.72
C LEU A 161 5.75 -9.13 12.03
N THR A 162 6.23 -10.31 12.43
CA THR A 162 7.65 -10.57 12.68
C THR A 162 8.45 -10.69 11.38
N ALA A 163 7.85 -11.23 10.31
CA ALA A 163 8.44 -11.17 8.98
C ALA A 163 8.60 -9.73 8.45
N GLY A 164 7.89 -8.76 9.05
CA GLY A 164 8.08 -7.33 8.82
C GLY A 164 9.02 -6.65 9.83
N SER A 165 9.40 -7.31 10.93
CA SER A 165 10.21 -6.73 11.99
C SER A 165 11.68 -7.22 12.05
N ASP A 166 12.04 -8.21 11.24
CA ASP A 166 13.42 -8.72 11.19
C ASP A 166 14.30 -7.99 10.13
N ASP A 167 13.92 -6.76 9.75
CA ASP A 167 14.81 -5.81 9.08
C ASP A 167 15.56 -4.92 10.09
N GLU A 168 15.57 -5.27 11.37
CA GLU A 168 16.51 -4.69 12.31
C GLU A 168 17.76 -5.59 12.38
N ASP A 169 18.88 -5.02 11.90
CA ASP A 169 20.27 -5.41 12.21
C ASP A 169 20.73 -6.79 11.72
N SER A 170 20.97 -6.92 10.42
CA SER A 170 22.25 -7.44 10.01
C SER A 170 23.09 -6.28 9.47
N GLU A 171 23.69 -5.52 10.34
CA GLU A 171 24.90 -4.80 10.01
C GLU A 171 25.90 -5.85 9.57
N ASP A 172 26.07 -6.01 8.26
CA ASP A 172 27.23 -6.67 7.72
C ASP A 172 28.39 -5.69 7.95
N PRO A 173 29.40 -6.02 8.79
CA PRO A 173 30.45 -5.06 9.14
C PRO A 173 31.36 -4.69 7.98
N ASP A 174 31.11 -5.22 6.78
CA ASP A 174 31.95 -5.03 5.59
C ASP A 174 31.27 -4.22 4.46
N ASP A 175 30.06 -3.64 4.66
CA ASP A 175 29.40 -2.78 3.67
C ASP A 175 29.79 -1.29 3.86
N GLU A 176 31.06 -0.97 3.57
CA GLU A 176 31.59 0.41 3.53
C GLU A 176 31.41 1.07 2.14
N SER A 177 30.23 0.95 1.51
CA SER A 177 29.94 1.74 0.30
C SER A 177 28.62 2.50 0.48
N GLU A 178 28.57 3.42 1.42
CA GLU A 178 27.58 4.47 1.44
C GLU A 178 27.92 5.47 0.33
N ASP A 179 27.18 5.45 -0.77
CA ASP A 179 27.21 6.54 -1.74
C ASP A 179 26.39 7.69 -1.13
N PRO A 180 27.02 8.81 -0.72
CA PRO A 180 26.31 9.93 -0.10
C PRO A 180 25.21 10.51 -1.02
N ASP A 181 25.28 10.24 -2.34
CA ASP A 181 24.32 10.72 -3.33
C ASP A 181 23.04 9.84 -3.39
N ASP A 182 23.06 8.68 -2.73
CA ASP A 182 21.89 7.81 -2.63
C ASP A 182 20.94 8.18 -1.46
N GLU A 183 21.30 9.14 -0.61
CA GLU A 183 20.45 9.61 0.48
C GLU A 183 19.33 10.55 0.00
N ALA A 184 18.10 10.06 -0.05
CA ALA A 184 16.92 10.91 -0.12
C ALA A 184 16.66 11.52 1.27
N GLY A 185 16.52 12.84 1.34
CA GLY A 185 16.17 13.54 2.58
C GLY A 185 14.78 13.15 3.12
N GLU A 186 14.51 13.49 4.37
CA GLU A 186 13.19 13.28 4.98
C GLU A 186 12.09 14.07 4.25
N VAL A 187 10.92 13.46 4.11
CA VAL A 187 9.74 14.14 3.54
C VAL A 187 9.26 15.19 4.52
N PRO A 188 9.22 16.49 4.15
CA PRO A 188 8.83 17.55 5.06
C PRO A 188 7.34 17.44 5.46
N GLU A 189 7.02 17.72 6.73
CA GLU A 189 5.64 17.77 7.21
C GLU A 189 4.87 18.93 6.53
N ASP A 190 5.54 20.08 6.35
CA ASP A 190 4.99 21.28 5.69
C ASP A 190 5.76 21.56 4.39
N PRO A 191 5.38 20.98 3.27
CA PRO A 191 6.08 21.18 1.99
C PRO A 191 5.86 22.61 1.44
N VAL A 192 6.90 23.14 0.79
CA VAL A 192 6.82 24.41 0.05
C VAL A 192 6.04 24.22 -1.25
N THR A 193 6.25 23.09 -1.90
CA THR A 193 5.57 22.72 -3.14
C THR A 193 4.07 22.52 -2.94
N GLN A 194 3.29 22.91 -3.93
CA GLN A 194 1.85 22.64 -4.04
C GLN A 194 1.53 21.92 -5.35
N ARG A 195 0.38 21.26 -5.40
CA ARG A 195 -0.12 20.65 -6.65
C ARG A 195 -0.21 21.71 -7.76
N GLY A 196 0.35 21.37 -8.92
CA GLY A 196 0.44 22.27 -10.07
C GLY A 196 1.72 23.11 -10.12
N ASP A 197 2.58 23.04 -9.14
CA ASP A 197 3.87 23.73 -9.15
C ASP A 197 4.84 23.06 -10.11
N LEU A 198 5.44 23.86 -10.99
CA LEU A 198 6.49 23.44 -11.90
C LEU A 198 7.84 24.00 -11.44
N TRP A 199 8.75 23.10 -11.12
CA TRP A 199 10.12 23.45 -10.79
C TRP A 199 11.02 23.33 -12.01
N ILE A 200 11.91 24.34 -12.17
CA ILE A 200 12.97 24.37 -13.17
C ILE A 200 14.31 24.22 -12.43
N LEU A 201 14.97 23.08 -12.64
CA LEU A 201 16.21 22.70 -11.96
C LEU A 201 17.33 22.61 -13.00
N GLY A 202 17.99 23.72 -13.27
CA GLY A 202 18.92 23.80 -14.39
C GLY A 202 18.25 23.52 -15.72
N ARG A 203 18.55 22.37 -16.36
CA ARG A 203 17.91 21.90 -17.59
C ARG A 203 16.67 21.04 -17.35
N HIS A 204 16.48 20.53 -16.10
CA HIS A 204 15.41 19.61 -15.77
C HIS A 204 14.12 20.33 -15.41
N ARG A 205 13.01 19.60 -15.53
CA ARG A 205 11.69 20.07 -15.15
C ARG A 205 11.03 19.05 -14.23
N VAL A 206 10.50 19.51 -13.11
CA VAL A 206 9.78 18.68 -12.14
C VAL A 206 8.42 19.29 -11.87
N LEU A 207 7.35 18.53 -12.10
CA LEU A 207 5.99 18.98 -11.86
C LEU A 207 5.38 18.21 -10.69
N CYS A 208 4.86 18.93 -9.70
CA CYS A 208 3.94 18.33 -8.74
C CYS A 208 2.57 18.14 -9.38
N GLY A 209 2.36 16.97 -10.02
CA GLY A 209 1.24 16.73 -10.91
C GLY A 209 0.71 15.30 -10.87
N ASP A 210 -0.30 15.03 -11.69
CA ASP A 210 -0.89 13.71 -11.88
C ASP A 210 -0.57 13.21 -13.30
N CYS A 211 0.24 12.18 -13.42
CA CYS A 211 0.69 11.64 -14.70
C CYS A 211 -0.46 11.08 -15.56
N THR A 212 -1.62 10.82 -14.99
CA THR A 212 -2.82 10.41 -15.73
C THR A 212 -3.50 11.58 -16.42
N MET A 213 -3.19 12.82 -15.98
CA MET A 213 -3.78 14.04 -16.53
C MET A 213 -2.95 14.58 -17.70
N LYS A 214 -3.57 14.63 -18.89
CA LYS A 214 -2.88 15.15 -20.08
C LYS A 214 -2.40 16.59 -19.89
N ALA A 215 -3.18 17.43 -19.19
CA ALA A 215 -2.82 18.82 -18.96
C ALA A 215 -1.53 18.97 -18.15
N ASP A 216 -1.33 18.11 -17.15
CA ASP A 216 -0.11 18.10 -16.32
C ASP A 216 1.10 17.64 -17.15
N ARG A 217 0.92 16.61 -17.98
CA ARG A 217 1.98 16.16 -18.90
C ARG A 217 2.36 17.26 -19.92
N ASP A 218 1.35 17.92 -20.50
CA ASP A 218 1.60 19.01 -21.45
C ASP A 218 2.33 20.18 -20.79
N LEU A 219 1.99 20.50 -19.53
CA LEU A 219 2.67 21.53 -18.73
C LEU A 219 4.12 21.14 -18.44
N LEU A 220 4.36 19.89 -18.01
CA LEU A 220 5.69 19.40 -17.71
C LEU A 220 6.58 19.41 -18.95
N LEU A 221 6.11 18.82 -20.03
CA LEU A 221 6.88 18.63 -21.26
C LEU A 221 7.04 19.93 -22.05
N ASP A 222 6.05 20.82 -22.06
CA ASP A 222 6.07 22.12 -22.76
C ASP A 222 6.53 22.00 -24.24
N GLY A 223 6.03 20.95 -24.90
CA GLY A 223 6.38 20.64 -26.29
C GLY A 223 7.69 19.86 -26.46
N ALA A 224 8.39 19.50 -25.40
CA ALA A 224 9.53 18.59 -25.49
C ALA A 224 9.08 17.16 -25.80
N GLU A 225 9.91 16.43 -26.51
CA GLU A 225 9.70 15.03 -26.89
C GLU A 225 10.84 14.16 -26.35
N PRO A 226 10.86 13.84 -25.03
CA PRO A 226 11.85 12.96 -24.47
C PRO A 226 11.82 11.60 -25.16
N GLU A 227 13.01 11.09 -25.49
CA GLU A 227 13.16 9.84 -26.24
C GLU A 227 12.87 8.62 -25.39
N VAL A 228 13.11 8.70 -24.08
CA VAL A 228 13.09 7.56 -23.17
C VAL A 228 12.09 7.79 -22.03
N LEU A 229 11.22 6.82 -21.82
CA LEU A 229 10.49 6.62 -20.58
C LEU A 229 11.35 5.77 -19.65
N LEU A 230 11.75 6.30 -18.51
CA LEU A 230 12.45 5.58 -17.44
C LEU A 230 11.69 5.80 -16.15
N THR A 231 11.06 4.75 -15.61
CA THR A 231 10.09 4.96 -14.53
C THR A 231 9.89 3.75 -13.62
N ASP A 232 9.62 4.03 -12.35
CA ASP A 232 9.34 3.07 -11.29
C ASP A 232 7.92 3.31 -10.71
N PRO A 233 6.87 2.78 -11.36
CA PRO A 233 5.51 2.95 -10.88
C PRO A 233 5.25 2.12 -9.62
N PRO A 234 4.25 2.48 -8.78
CA PRO A 234 3.85 1.65 -7.65
C PRO A 234 3.38 0.28 -8.16
N TYR A 235 4.00 -0.81 -7.67
CA TYR A 235 3.73 -2.16 -8.20
C TYR A 235 2.37 -2.71 -7.80
N CYS A 236 1.81 -2.25 -6.66
CA CYS A 236 0.52 -2.73 -6.13
C CYS A 236 0.46 -4.27 -5.98
N SER A 237 1.61 -4.92 -5.93
CA SER A 237 1.71 -6.39 -5.86
C SER A 237 1.34 -6.95 -4.49
N GLY A 238 1.31 -6.08 -3.48
CA GLY A 238 0.79 -6.35 -2.13
C GLY A 238 -0.71 -6.17 -1.98
N GLY A 239 -1.43 -5.89 -3.07
CA GLY A 239 -2.87 -5.58 -3.02
C GLY A 239 -3.69 -6.64 -2.31
N GLN A 240 -4.53 -6.18 -1.43
CA GLN A 240 -5.34 -6.84 -0.39
C GLN A 240 -6.21 -8.02 -0.81
N LYS A 241 -6.17 -8.50 -2.02
CA LYS A 241 -7.25 -9.38 -2.54
C LYS A 241 -6.91 -10.83 -2.68
N GLU A 242 -5.73 -11.22 -2.38
CA GLU A 242 -5.42 -12.64 -2.39
C GLU A 242 -5.12 -13.06 -0.97
N SER A 243 -6.10 -13.71 -0.36
CA SER A 243 -6.06 -14.31 0.97
C SER A 243 -4.90 -15.32 1.19
N SER A 244 -4.07 -15.54 0.19
CA SER A 244 -2.88 -16.37 0.23
C SER A 244 -1.58 -15.57 0.06
N LYS A 245 -1.66 -14.26 -0.12
CA LYS A 245 -0.47 -13.41 -0.13
C LYS A 245 -0.26 -12.91 1.27
N SER A 246 0.65 -13.53 1.99
CA SER A 246 1.41 -12.78 2.98
C SER A 246 1.97 -11.60 2.23
N THR A 247 1.39 -10.48 2.43
CA THR A 247 1.88 -9.21 1.96
C THR A 247 3.20 -9.00 2.64
N GLY A 248 4.28 -9.23 1.92
CA GLY A 248 5.53 -8.64 2.34
C GLY A 248 5.28 -7.15 2.43
N SER A 249 5.16 -6.62 3.61
CA SER A 249 5.10 -5.20 3.85
C SER A 249 6.41 -4.64 3.34
N ILE A 250 6.36 -3.93 2.22
CA ILE A 250 7.49 -3.18 1.73
C ILE A 250 7.42 -1.85 2.46
N GLY A 251 8.20 -1.70 3.50
CA GLY A 251 8.35 -0.46 4.22
C GLY A 251 8.76 -0.69 5.68
N THR A 252 9.90 -0.19 6.07
CA THR A 252 10.32 -0.08 7.45
C THR A 252 9.30 0.76 8.23
N VAL A 253 8.70 0.17 9.25
CA VAL A 253 7.90 0.92 10.22
C VAL A 253 8.85 1.80 11.02
N ARG A 254 8.73 3.12 10.90
CA ARG A 254 9.44 4.02 11.82
C ARG A 254 8.99 3.73 13.25
N LYS A 255 9.89 3.88 14.23
CA LYS A 255 9.62 3.72 15.67
C LYS A 255 8.45 4.57 16.21
N ASP A 256 7.96 5.52 15.42
CA ASP A 256 6.80 6.39 15.71
C ASP A 256 5.47 5.88 15.09
N GLY A 257 5.48 4.72 14.42
CA GLY A 257 4.28 4.10 13.85
C GLY A 257 3.71 4.81 12.61
N LYS A 258 4.44 5.78 12.04
CA LYS A 258 4.02 6.46 10.80
C LYS A 258 4.83 5.96 9.63
N GLN A 259 4.27 5.04 8.85
CA GLN A 259 4.81 4.74 7.52
C GLN A 259 4.44 5.87 6.56
N PRO A 260 5.39 6.35 5.73
CA PRO A 260 5.02 7.17 4.60
C PRO A 260 4.21 6.31 3.61
N MET A 261 2.91 6.57 3.50
CA MET A 261 2.09 5.94 2.47
C MET A 261 2.52 6.46 1.11
N ILE A 262 3.01 5.55 0.26
CA ILE A 262 3.22 5.86 -1.16
C ILE A 262 1.85 5.99 -1.81
N ALA A 263 1.59 7.13 -2.44
CA ALA A 263 0.34 7.35 -3.14
C ALA A 263 0.13 6.25 -4.19
N ASN A 264 -1.06 5.64 -4.19
CA ASN A 264 -1.46 4.57 -5.11
C ASN A 264 -0.83 3.17 -4.92
N ASP A 265 -0.04 2.91 -3.88
CA ASP A 265 0.56 1.59 -3.67
C ASP A 265 -0.44 0.51 -3.21
N ILE A 266 -1.60 0.91 -2.70
CA ILE A 266 -2.70 0.03 -2.27
C ILE A 266 -3.77 -0.21 -3.35
N LEU A 267 -3.50 0.09 -4.59
CA LEU A 267 -4.46 -0.16 -5.66
C LEU A 267 -4.67 -1.67 -5.90
N SER A 268 -5.91 -2.05 -6.22
CA SER A 268 -6.16 -3.38 -6.75
C SER A 268 -5.43 -3.58 -8.09
N THR A 269 -5.23 -4.82 -8.52
CA THR A 269 -4.66 -5.14 -9.85
C THR A 269 -5.34 -4.34 -10.97
N ARG A 270 -6.66 -4.15 -10.90
CA ARG A 270 -7.40 -3.34 -11.88
C ARG A 270 -7.10 -1.85 -11.74
N GLY A 271 -6.93 -1.36 -10.52
CA GLY A 271 -6.50 0.02 -10.26
C GLY A 271 -5.12 0.29 -10.83
N TYR A 272 -4.17 -0.63 -10.62
CA TYR A 272 -2.85 -0.60 -11.23
C TYR A 272 -2.94 -0.54 -12.77
N GLN A 273 -3.71 -1.46 -13.38
CA GLN A 273 -3.88 -1.48 -14.83
C GLN A 273 -4.42 -0.13 -15.36
N ASN A 274 -5.41 0.45 -14.69
CA ASN A 274 -5.96 1.74 -15.10
C ASN A 274 -4.94 2.88 -14.95
N LEU A 275 -4.16 2.90 -13.86
CA LEU A 275 -3.12 3.89 -13.62
C LEU A 275 -2.05 3.82 -14.72
N ILE A 276 -1.49 2.64 -14.95
CA ILE A 276 -0.42 2.45 -15.93
C ILE A 276 -0.92 2.73 -17.36
N ALA A 277 -2.11 2.25 -17.72
CA ALA A 277 -2.68 2.54 -19.03
C ALA A 277 -2.86 4.06 -19.27
N ALA A 278 -3.27 4.81 -18.23
CA ALA A 278 -3.41 6.26 -18.33
C ALA A 278 -2.04 6.97 -18.38
N ALA A 279 -1.07 6.52 -17.58
CA ALA A 279 0.28 7.08 -17.55
C ALA A 279 1.04 6.86 -18.88
N LEU A 280 0.87 5.69 -19.52
CA LEU A 280 1.53 5.35 -20.80
C LEU A 280 0.83 5.92 -22.02
N LYS A 281 -0.36 6.51 -21.86
CA LYS A 281 -1.17 6.96 -22.99
C LYS A 281 -0.55 8.16 -23.71
N ASP A 282 -0.44 8.06 -25.03
CA ASP A 282 -0.02 9.16 -25.93
C ASP A 282 1.34 9.80 -25.55
N LEU A 283 2.28 8.99 -25.09
CA LEU A 283 3.63 9.45 -24.76
C LEU A 283 4.46 9.65 -26.04
N PRO A 284 5.37 10.67 -26.08
CA PRO A 284 6.29 10.88 -27.20
C PRO A 284 7.44 9.88 -27.20
N CYS A 285 7.73 9.25 -26.07
CA CYS A 285 8.90 8.40 -25.85
C CYS A 285 8.98 7.25 -26.88
N LEU A 286 10.16 7.01 -27.42
CA LEU A 286 10.45 5.94 -28.37
C LEU A 286 10.84 4.64 -27.67
N PHE A 287 11.45 4.75 -26.51
CA PHE A 287 11.88 3.63 -25.66
C PHE A 287 11.25 3.72 -24.28
N ALA A 288 11.08 2.58 -23.64
CA ALA A 288 10.52 2.49 -22.30
C ALA A 288 11.32 1.49 -21.46
N TYR A 289 11.76 1.95 -20.30
CA TYR A 289 12.27 1.16 -19.19
C TYR A 289 11.30 1.31 -18.03
N VAL A 290 10.56 0.26 -17.72
CA VAL A 290 9.54 0.29 -16.67
C VAL A 290 9.87 -0.75 -15.62
N PHE A 291 10.12 -0.31 -14.41
CA PHE A 291 10.36 -1.19 -13.27
C PHE A 291 9.08 -1.93 -12.88
N THR A 292 9.24 -3.16 -12.44
CA THR A 292 8.12 -4.00 -11.98
C THR A 292 8.64 -5.19 -11.18
N ASP A 293 7.72 -5.89 -10.54
CA ASP A 293 8.01 -7.20 -9.95
C ASP A 293 7.51 -8.35 -10.86
N TRP A 294 7.88 -9.57 -10.50
CA TRP A 294 7.51 -10.76 -11.26
C TRP A 294 6.00 -11.03 -11.31
N ARG A 295 5.23 -10.53 -10.31
CA ARG A 295 3.76 -10.73 -10.25
C ARG A 295 3.04 -9.82 -11.22
N MET A 296 3.53 -8.58 -11.35
CA MET A 296 2.91 -7.55 -12.18
C MET A 296 3.41 -7.58 -13.62
N TRP A 297 4.49 -8.33 -13.91
CA TRP A 297 5.07 -8.46 -15.26
C TRP A 297 4.03 -8.76 -16.35
N VAL A 298 3.15 -9.73 -16.12
CA VAL A 298 2.15 -10.15 -17.12
C VAL A 298 1.19 -9.01 -17.46
N TYR A 299 0.73 -8.28 -16.44
CA TYR A 299 -0.18 -7.15 -16.64
C TYR A 299 0.52 -5.98 -17.31
N LEU A 300 1.75 -5.69 -16.90
CA LEU A 300 2.55 -4.62 -17.49
C LEU A 300 2.85 -4.90 -18.96
N PHE A 301 3.14 -6.15 -19.32
CA PHE A 301 3.42 -6.56 -20.69
C PHE A 301 2.27 -6.16 -21.63
N ASP A 302 1.05 -6.55 -21.29
CA ASP A 302 -0.14 -6.21 -22.09
C ASP A 302 -0.36 -4.70 -22.19
N LEU A 303 -0.12 -3.95 -21.11
CA LEU A 303 -0.33 -2.51 -21.06
C LEU A 303 0.69 -1.77 -21.91
N VAL A 304 1.95 -2.19 -21.89
CA VAL A 304 3.04 -1.59 -22.69
C VAL A 304 2.80 -1.86 -24.18
N GLU A 305 2.38 -3.08 -24.55
CA GLU A 305 2.03 -3.39 -25.93
C GLU A 305 0.78 -2.61 -26.40
N ALA A 306 -0.23 -2.49 -25.55
CA ALA A 306 -1.43 -1.68 -25.83
C ALA A 306 -1.11 -0.18 -26.00
N ALA A 307 -0.04 0.32 -25.35
CA ALA A 307 0.47 1.68 -25.52
C ALA A 307 1.31 1.87 -26.81
N GLY A 308 1.47 0.81 -27.61
CA GLY A 308 2.14 0.85 -28.92
C GLY A 308 3.65 0.59 -28.88
N TYR A 309 4.16 0.03 -27.76
CA TYR A 309 5.53 -0.45 -27.68
C TYR A 309 5.56 -1.97 -27.92
N GLY A 310 6.66 -2.48 -28.46
CA GLY A 310 6.95 -3.91 -28.46
C GLY A 310 7.96 -4.23 -27.37
N VAL A 311 7.65 -5.14 -26.47
CA VAL A 311 8.56 -5.59 -25.42
C VAL A 311 9.77 -6.30 -26.06
N LYS A 312 10.97 -5.91 -25.69
CA LYS A 312 12.23 -6.37 -26.28
C LYS A 312 13.02 -7.28 -25.35
N SER A 313 13.10 -6.92 -24.07
CA SER A 313 13.87 -7.67 -23.09
C SER A 313 13.27 -7.54 -21.70
N MET A 314 13.51 -8.56 -20.90
CA MET A 314 13.42 -8.52 -19.46
C MET A 314 14.83 -8.27 -18.93
N ILE A 315 15.04 -7.15 -18.27
CA ILE A 315 16.27 -6.86 -17.55
C ILE A 315 16.03 -7.26 -16.09
N VAL A 316 16.94 -8.02 -15.52
CA VAL A 316 16.87 -8.46 -14.13
C VAL A 316 17.85 -7.65 -13.31
N TRP A 317 17.35 -6.93 -12.33
CA TRP A 317 18.19 -6.34 -11.31
C TRP A 317 18.37 -7.36 -10.19
N ASP A 318 19.57 -7.92 -10.08
CA ASP A 318 19.99 -8.81 -9.01
C ASP A 318 20.54 -7.95 -7.84
N LYS A 319 19.88 -8.02 -6.70
CA LYS A 319 20.20 -7.25 -5.49
C LYS A 319 21.34 -7.88 -4.66
N GLY A 320 21.93 -8.99 -5.13
CA GLY A 320 22.98 -9.71 -4.45
C GLY A 320 22.50 -10.59 -3.29
N THR A 321 21.59 -10.09 -2.47
CA THR A 321 21.07 -10.81 -1.31
C THR A 321 19.59 -11.16 -1.47
N PRO A 322 19.18 -12.40 -1.12
CA PRO A 322 17.78 -12.78 -1.17
C PRO A 322 17.00 -12.06 -0.07
N GLY A 323 15.86 -11.48 -0.44
CA GLY A 323 14.90 -10.91 0.50
C GLY A 323 14.40 -11.93 1.51
N MET A 324 13.63 -11.46 2.49
CA MET A 324 13.07 -12.31 3.55
C MET A 324 12.02 -13.27 3.03
N GLY A 325 11.75 -14.34 3.75
CA GLY A 325 10.74 -15.33 3.42
C GLY A 325 11.23 -16.78 3.50
N ILE A 326 10.32 -17.71 3.22
CA ILE A 326 10.56 -19.16 3.25
C ILE A 326 10.60 -19.71 1.81
N GLY A 327 11.48 -20.66 1.54
CA GLY A 327 11.60 -21.32 0.24
C GLY A 327 12.40 -20.51 -0.77
N TRP A 328 11.82 -20.19 -1.92
CA TRP A 328 12.46 -19.37 -2.96
C TRP A 328 12.27 -17.90 -2.68
N ARG A 329 13.28 -17.28 -2.09
CA ARG A 329 13.26 -15.85 -1.71
C ARG A 329 13.62 -14.98 -2.92
N SER A 330 12.86 -13.88 -3.10
CA SER A 330 13.12 -12.95 -4.19
C SER A 330 14.42 -12.17 -3.94
N GLN A 331 15.37 -12.31 -4.86
CA GLN A 331 16.65 -11.62 -4.86
C GLN A 331 16.71 -10.54 -5.96
N HIS A 332 15.63 -10.40 -6.72
CA HIS A 332 15.65 -9.56 -7.91
C HIS A 332 14.37 -8.74 -8.06
N GLU A 333 14.50 -7.64 -8.78
CA GLU A 333 13.41 -6.94 -9.45
C GLU A 333 13.60 -6.98 -10.96
N ILE A 334 12.62 -6.53 -11.70
CA ILE A 334 12.59 -6.65 -13.15
C ILE A 334 12.38 -5.26 -13.75
N ILE A 335 13.12 -4.98 -14.85
CA ILE A 335 12.89 -3.80 -15.67
C ILE A 335 12.43 -4.28 -17.04
N MET A 336 11.27 -3.84 -17.47
CA MET A 336 10.76 -4.10 -18.80
C MET A 336 11.37 -3.13 -19.80
N PHE A 337 12.16 -3.62 -20.73
CA PHE A 337 12.66 -2.84 -21.85
C PHE A 337 11.76 -3.02 -23.07
N ALA A 338 11.25 -1.92 -23.60
CA ALA A 338 10.37 -1.93 -24.77
C ALA A 338 10.68 -0.76 -25.71
N ALA A 339 10.31 -0.90 -26.97
CA ALA A 339 10.55 0.14 -27.97
C ALA A 339 9.41 0.18 -28.99
N ARG A 340 9.16 1.35 -29.59
CA ARG A 340 8.21 1.49 -30.70
C ARG A 340 8.77 0.82 -31.96
N ALA A 341 7.89 0.28 -32.80
CA ALA A 341 8.23 -0.64 -33.89
C ALA A 341 9.21 -0.10 -34.95
N SER A 342 9.33 1.21 -35.10
CA SER A 342 10.18 1.84 -36.11
C SER A 342 11.49 2.42 -35.57
N THR A 343 11.80 2.16 -34.29
CA THR A 343 12.97 2.74 -33.62
C THR A 343 14.23 1.91 -33.84
N HIS A 344 15.31 2.58 -34.14
CA HIS A 344 16.65 2.01 -34.15
C HIS A 344 17.31 2.26 -32.80
N PHE A 345 17.90 1.22 -32.21
CA PHE A 345 18.63 1.34 -30.96
C PHE A 345 20.08 1.65 -31.24
N ASP A 346 20.51 2.85 -30.88
CA ASP A 346 21.90 3.34 -31.07
C ASP A 346 22.73 3.31 -29.78
N GLY A 347 22.25 2.65 -28.71
CA GLY A 347 22.93 2.55 -27.43
C GLY A 347 24.16 1.65 -27.47
N HIS A 348 24.90 1.58 -26.36
CA HIS A 348 26.06 0.71 -26.20
C HIS A 348 25.68 -0.75 -26.51
N LYS A 349 26.57 -1.40 -27.26
CA LYS A 349 26.35 -2.81 -27.64
C LYS A 349 27.01 -3.72 -26.62
N GLY A 350 26.29 -4.65 -26.08
CA GLY A 350 26.84 -5.73 -25.27
C GLY A 350 26.55 -5.69 -23.78
N TYR A 351 25.60 -4.86 -23.33
CA TYR A 351 25.09 -4.95 -21.96
C TYR A 351 24.39 -6.30 -21.74
N GLY A 352 24.72 -6.98 -20.64
CA GLY A 352 23.95 -8.11 -20.15
C GLY A 352 22.59 -7.64 -19.64
N ASN A 353 21.57 -8.50 -19.73
CA ASN A 353 20.26 -8.19 -19.16
C ASN A 353 20.12 -8.63 -17.69
N VAL A 354 21.22 -8.85 -17.00
CA VAL A 354 21.29 -9.05 -15.54
C VAL A 354 22.27 -8.03 -15.00
N LEU A 355 21.75 -7.10 -14.20
CA LEU A 355 22.50 -6.05 -13.54
C LEU A 355 22.65 -6.41 -12.06
N SER A 356 23.87 -6.57 -11.59
CA SER A 356 24.15 -6.90 -10.18
C SER A 356 24.57 -5.60 -9.48
N VAL A 357 23.58 -4.96 -8.87
CA VAL A 357 23.76 -3.72 -8.09
C VAL A 357 23.18 -3.97 -6.71
N GLN A 358 23.93 -3.74 -5.66
CA GLN A 358 23.46 -3.90 -4.30
C GLN A 358 22.39 -2.84 -3.97
N ARG A 359 21.50 -3.13 -3.02
CA ARG A 359 20.60 -2.10 -2.50
C ARG A 359 21.44 -1.05 -1.78
N SER A 360 21.14 0.21 -2.02
CA SER A 360 21.61 1.26 -1.12
C SER A 360 20.99 1.04 0.26
N GLY A 361 21.82 1.08 1.31
CA GLY A 361 21.40 0.86 2.71
C GLY A 361 20.48 1.93 3.30
N ASN A 362 19.77 2.70 2.46
CA ASN A 362 18.99 3.86 2.86
C ASN A 362 17.72 3.46 3.62
N SER A 363 17.76 3.62 4.94
CA SER A 363 16.63 3.38 5.87
C SER A 363 15.47 4.38 5.71
N LEU A 364 15.69 5.52 5.04
CA LEU A 364 14.72 6.61 4.95
C LEU A 364 13.75 6.44 3.77
N HIS A 365 14.12 5.69 2.73
CA HIS A 365 13.28 5.47 1.56
C HIS A 365 13.36 4.02 1.05
N PRO A 366 12.61 3.08 1.66
CA PRO A 366 12.73 1.64 1.43
C PRO A 366 12.46 1.18 0.00
N THR A 367 11.89 2.05 -0.84
CA THR A 367 11.60 1.77 -2.26
C THR A 367 12.51 2.51 -3.24
N GLN A 368 13.50 3.26 -2.75
CA GLN A 368 14.44 3.97 -3.60
C GLN A 368 15.28 2.98 -4.41
N LYS A 369 15.42 3.26 -5.71
CA LYS A 369 16.32 2.49 -6.57
C LYS A 369 17.73 3.06 -6.44
N PRO A 370 18.79 2.21 -6.41
CA PRO A 370 20.17 2.66 -6.40
C PRO A 370 20.47 3.58 -7.57
N LEU A 371 21.23 4.64 -7.32
CA LEU A 371 21.66 5.58 -8.37
C LEU A 371 22.47 4.87 -9.46
N GLU A 372 23.38 3.97 -9.08
CA GLU A 372 24.18 3.16 -10.00
C GLU A 372 23.30 2.41 -11.02
N LEU A 373 22.19 1.79 -10.56
CA LEU A 373 21.28 1.05 -11.44
C LEU A 373 20.62 1.93 -12.50
N LEU A 374 20.17 3.14 -12.10
CA LEU A 374 19.57 4.07 -13.05
C LEU A 374 20.61 4.70 -13.95
N SER A 375 21.81 4.95 -13.44
CA SER A 375 22.94 5.45 -14.21
C SER A 375 23.35 4.47 -15.31
N ASP A 376 23.38 3.17 -15.05
CA ASP A 376 23.59 2.12 -16.06
C ASP A 376 22.55 2.16 -17.18
N VAL A 377 21.27 2.40 -16.85
CA VAL A 377 20.21 2.51 -17.86
C VAL A 377 20.37 3.79 -18.68
N VAL A 378 20.69 4.91 -18.04
CA VAL A 378 20.89 6.20 -18.74
C VAL A 378 22.15 6.14 -19.62
N ASP A 379 23.24 5.54 -19.14
CA ASP A 379 24.48 5.36 -19.91
C ASP A 379 24.25 4.47 -21.15
N ASN A 380 23.46 3.39 -21.01
CA ASN A 380 23.09 2.57 -22.17
C ASN A 380 22.29 3.34 -23.22
N MET A 381 21.70 4.47 -22.85
CA MET A 381 20.96 5.37 -23.73
C MET A 381 21.69 6.71 -23.92
N GLU A 382 23.03 6.73 -23.91
CA GLU A 382 23.90 7.93 -23.97
C GLU A 382 23.56 8.93 -25.10
N TRP A 383 22.95 8.44 -26.18
CA TRP A 383 22.50 9.25 -27.29
C TRP A 383 21.17 9.98 -27.03
N ALA A 384 20.41 9.57 -26.02
CA ALA A 384 19.15 10.19 -25.66
C ALA A 384 19.39 11.50 -24.88
N THR A 385 18.66 12.53 -25.26
CA THR A 385 18.80 13.85 -24.65
C THR A 385 17.74 14.13 -23.60
N GLY A 386 16.64 13.36 -23.61
CA GLY A 386 15.48 13.55 -22.73
C GLY A 386 14.92 12.24 -22.17
N PHE A 387 14.70 12.24 -20.87
CA PHE A 387 14.10 11.15 -20.12
C PHE A 387 12.82 11.65 -19.44
N TYR A 388 11.74 10.88 -19.52
CA TYR A 388 10.49 11.15 -18.84
C TYR A 388 10.23 10.14 -17.74
N ASP A 389 9.96 10.62 -16.54
CA ASP A 389 9.59 9.82 -15.38
C ASP A 389 8.27 10.33 -14.78
N PRO A 390 7.14 9.64 -15.02
CA PRO A 390 5.83 9.98 -14.47
C PRO A 390 5.65 9.65 -12.99
N PHE A 391 6.60 8.96 -12.34
CA PHE A 391 6.54 8.53 -10.94
C PHE A 391 7.85 8.85 -10.24
N GLY A 392 8.15 10.14 -10.06
CA GLY A 392 9.46 10.66 -9.68
C GLY A 392 10.00 10.19 -8.34
N GLY A 393 9.13 9.89 -7.36
CA GLY A 393 9.52 9.43 -6.04
C GLY A 393 10.55 10.35 -5.37
N SER A 394 11.74 9.82 -5.05
CA SER A 394 12.85 10.58 -4.49
C SER A 394 13.75 11.27 -5.54
N GLY A 395 13.46 11.12 -6.84
CA GLY A 395 14.17 11.82 -7.92
C GLY A 395 15.45 11.15 -8.42
N THR A 396 15.67 9.87 -8.17
CA THR A 396 16.89 9.17 -8.61
C THR A 396 17.08 9.25 -10.14
N THR A 397 15.99 9.16 -10.93
CA THR A 397 16.04 9.37 -12.39
C THR A 397 16.62 10.74 -12.76
N LEU A 398 16.26 11.80 -12.01
CA LEU A 398 16.75 13.14 -12.27
C LEU A 398 18.26 13.24 -12.01
N ILE A 399 18.74 12.68 -10.90
CA ILE A 399 20.16 12.69 -10.54
C ILE A 399 20.97 11.89 -11.58
N ALA A 400 20.54 10.68 -11.95
CA ALA A 400 21.20 9.91 -13.00
C ALA A 400 21.29 10.67 -14.33
N CYS A 401 20.23 11.41 -14.71
CA CYS A 401 20.26 12.27 -15.90
C CYS A 401 21.19 13.47 -15.75
N GLU A 402 21.26 14.09 -14.55
CA GLU A 402 22.19 15.21 -14.32
C GLU A 402 23.64 14.78 -14.53
N ASP A 403 24.04 13.64 -13.97
CA ASP A 403 25.40 13.11 -14.07
C ASP A 403 25.80 12.77 -15.50
N GLN A 404 24.87 12.25 -16.29
CA GLN A 404 25.09 11.88 -17.69
C GLN A 404 24.85 13.04 -18.69
N GLY A 405 24.50 14.22 -18.20
CA GLY A 405 24.30 15.40 -19.06
C GLY A 405 22.98 15.39 -19.83
N ALA A 406 22.05 14.48 -19.54
CA ALA A 406 20.72 14.39 -20.12
C ALA A 406 19.72 15.31 -19.39
N THR A 407 18.53 15.49 -19.96
CA THR A 407 17.45 16.25 -19.36
C THR A 407 16.37 15.31 -18.80
N ALA A 408 16.00 15.48 -17.53
CA ALA A 408 14.90 14.76 -16.92
C ALA A 408 13.63 15.63 -16.90
N TYR A 409 12.52 15.01 -17.27
CA TYR A 409 11.15 15.53 -17.11
C TYR A 409 10.45 14.64 -16.11
N VAL A 410 10.33 15.10 -14.87
CA VAL A 410 9.86 14.29 -13.74
C VAL A 410 8.51 14.77 -13.26
N MET A 411 7.59 13.84 -13.04
CA MET A 411 6.30 14.14 -12.40
C MET A 411 6.20 13.38 -11.08
N GLU A 412 5.78 14.09 -10.05
CA GLU A 412 5.54 13.51 -8.74
C GLU A 412 4.18 13.97 -8.20
N LEU A 413 3.41 13.04 -7.67
CA LEU A 413 2.05 13.30 -7.21
C LEU A 413 2.04 14.09 -5.90
N THR A 414 3.00 13.83 -5.03
CA THR A 414 3.02 14.27 -3.63
C THR A 414 3.91 15.51 -3.46
N PRO A 415 3.39 16.63 -2.92
CA PRO A 415 4.17 17.84 -2.72
C PRO A 415 5.45 17.64 -1.92
N GLY A 416 5.40 16.85 -0.83
CA GLY A 416 6.57 16.58 0.00
C GLY A 416 7.69 15.87 -0.74
N TYR A 417 7.36 14.86 -1.57
CA TYR A 417 8.36 14.19 -2.42
C TYR A 417 8.89 15.11 -3.52
N THR A 418 8.08 16.02 -4.03
CA THR A 418 8.58 17.03 -4.97
C THR A 418 9.61 17.94 -4.30
N ASP A 419 9.41 18.34 -3.03
CA ASP A 419 10.41 19.07 -2.26
C ASP A 419 11.71 18.25 -2.11
N VAL A 420 11.59 16.96 -1.79
CA VAL A 420 12.76 16.03 -1.68
C VAL A 420 13.56 15.98 -2.99
N ILE A 421 12.90 15.90 -4.15
CA ILE A 421 13.57 15.93 -5.47
C ILE A 421 14.38 17.22 -5.64
N VAL A 422 13.77 18.38 -5.30
CA VAL A 422 14.43 19.68 -5.45
C VAL A 422 15.58 19.82 -4.48
N GLU A 423 15.42 19.43 -3.23
CA GLU A 423 16.48 19.45 -2.21
C GLU A 423 17.65 18.53 -2.57
N ARG A 424 17.36 17.31 -3.05
CA ARG A 424 18.38 16.36 -3.53
C ARG A 424 19.16 16.92 -4.71
N TYR A 425 18.47 17.53 -5.70
CA TYR A 425 19.15 18.19 -6.81
C TYR A 425 20.08 19.32 -6.34
N ILE A 426 19.65 20.16 -5.39
CA ILE A 426 20.47 21.24 -4.85
C ILE A 426 21.69 20.70 -4.12
N ARG A 427 21.52 19.67 -3.28
CA ARG A 427 22.62 19.03 -2.54
C ARG A 427 23.64 18.40 -3.50
N HIS A 428 23.16 17.57 -4.44
CA HIS A 428 23.99 16.87 -5.40
C HIS A 428 24.80 17.83 -6.29
N THR A 429 24.17 18.89 -6.79
CA THR A 429 24.82 19.81 -7.75
C THR A 429 25.48 21.02 -7.12
N GLY A 430 25.19 21.36 -5.87
CA GLY A 430 25.57 22.63 -5.23
C GLY A 430 24.86 23.86 -5.85
N ARG A 431 23.91 23.65 -6.77
CA ARG A 431 23.24 24.74 -7.50
C ARG A 431 21.91 25.09 -6.85
N ASN A 432 21.81 26.28 -6.30
CA ASN A 432 20.61 26.78 -5.65
C ASN A 432 19.80 27.78 -6.51
N ASN A 433 20.12 27.95 -7.80
CA ASN A 433 19.42 28.82 -8.73
C ASN A 433 18.17 28.16 -9.36
N VAL A 434 17.41 27.46 -8.52
CA VAL A 434 16.17 26.78 -8.89
C VAL A 434 15.01 27.78 -8.93
N LYS A 435 13.98 27.47 -9.75
CA LYS A 435 12.79 28.30 -9.91
C LYS A 435 11.52 27.45 -9.73
N CYS A 436 10.55 27.99 -9.03
CA CYS A 436 9.22 27.41 -8.91
C CYS A 436 8.20 28.30 -9.63
N ILE A 437 7.40 27.70 -10.50
CA ILE A 437 6.32 28.38 -11.24
C ILE A 437 4.99 27.87 -10.70
N ARG A 438 4.25 28.74 -10.04
CA ARG A 438 2.91 28.49 -9.48
C ARG A 438 1.86 29.31 -10.23
N ASN A 439 0.88 28.68 -10.84
CA ASN A 439 -0.18 29.34 -11.60
C ASN A 439 0.38 30.31 -12.67
N GLY A 440 1.46 29.93 -13.34
CA GLY A 440 2.10 30.71 -14.41
C GLY A 440 2.96 31.88 -13.90
N LYS A 441 3.23 31.97 -12.58
CA LYS A 441 4.09 33.00 -12.00
C LYS A 441 5.26 32.36 -11.26
N GLU A 442 6.47 32.90 -11.47
CA GLU A 442 7.65 32.50 -10.72
C GLU A 442 7.51 32.98 -9.26
N LEU A 443 7.69 32.06 -8.32
CA LEU A 443 7.72 32.37 -6.89
C LEU A 443 8.99 33.16 -6.56
N SER A 444 8.85 34.08 -5.62
CA SER A 444 9.97 34.84 -5.09
C SER A 444 10.93 33.95 -4.29
N ARG A 445 12.15 34.40 -4.11
CA ARG A 445 13.17 33.71 -3.32
C ARG A 445 12.73 33.49 -1.87
N ASP A 446 11.98 34.44 -1.30
CA ASP A 446 11.46 34.34 0.07
C ASP A 446 10.40 33.25 0.20
N GLU A 447 9.59 33.03 -0.83
CA GLU A 447 8.54 31.98 -0.81
C GLU A 447 9.13 30.57 -0.87
N ILE A 448 10.30 30.39 -1.49
CA ILE A 448 10.99 29.09 -1.56
C ILE A 448 12.13 28.96 -0.52
N ALA A 449 12.37 29.99 0.30
CA ALA A 449 13.46 30.00 1.27
C ALA A 449 13.44 28.82 2.27
N PRO A 450 12.29 28.34 2.76
CA PRO A 450 12.27 27.16 3.65
C PRO A 450 12.86 25.91 3.01
N LEU A 451 12.56 25.63 1.74
CA LEU A 451 13.14 24.51 0.99
C LEU A 451 14.64 24.68 0.81
N LEU A 452 15.08 25.88 0.44
CA LEU A 452 16.50 26.16 0.25
C LEU A 452 17.32 26.01 1.54
N ALA A 453 16.71 26.35 2.70
CA ALA A 453 17.35 26.18 4.00
C ALA A 453 17.53 24.67 4.32
N ARG A 454 16.50 23.85 4.14
CA ARG A 454 16.60 22.40 4.33
C ARG A 454 17.63 21.74 3.42
N ALA A 455 17.69 22.20 2.15
CA ALA A 455 18.72 21.71 1.21
C ALA A 455 20.15 22.04 1.65
N ALA A 456 20.34 23.14 2.39
CA ALA A 456 21.65 23.55 2.90
C ALA A 456 22.05 22.81 4.18
N GLU A 457 21.09 22.53 5.08
CA GLU A 457 21.31 21.86 6.37
C GLU A 457 21.75 20.39 6.20
N GLY A 458 21.26 19.69 5.19
CA GLY A 458 21.64 18.32 4.88
C GLY A 458 23.05 18.14 4.26
N GLY A 459 23.79 19.23 4.07
CA GLY A 459 25.14 19.21 3.48
C GLY A 459 26.28 19.40 4.50
N GLU A 460 26.00 19.55 5.80
CA GLU A 460 27.05 19.82 6.82
C GLU A 460 27.46 18.58 7.64
N ASP A 461 26.82 17.42 7.46
CA ASP A 461 27.14 16.17 8.19
C ASP A 461 27.90 15.14 7.32
N GLY A 462 28.63 15.58 6.31
CA GLY A 462 29.46 14.76 5.44
C GLY A 462 30.97 14.90 5.72
#